data_b11133a64fc0d85eeb106b1857b2920c
#
_entry.id   b11133a64fc0d85eeb106b1857b2920c
#
_cell.length_a   1.000
_cell.length_b   1.000
_cell.length_c   1.000
_cell.angle_alpha   90.00
_cell.angle_beta   90.00
_cell.angle_gamma   90.00
#
_symmetry.space_group_name_H-M   'P 1'
#
loop_
_entity.id
_entity.type
_entity.pdbx_description
1 polymer ?
#
loop_
_entity_poly.entity_id
_entity_poly.type
_entity_poly.pdbx_seq_one_letter_code
_entity_poly.pdbx_strand_id
1 'polypeptide(L)'
;MSKLTIPKNYSSALNLHDTQLAIKTVKDFFQGMLAQRLSLTRVSAPLFVDPTTGLNDNLNGYERPVTFGILEQGDKEAEVVHSLAKWKRYALKKYGFSLGEGIYTDMNAIRRDEETDNIHSIFVDQWDWEKIIRKEDRNLDFLKETVKTVYKCLRKTEQYMAIQYDYIDLILPKDITFITTSELEEMFPDNTPKEREYYFAKAKGAICVMQIGDKLANGEPHDGRAPDYDDWALNADIIVYYPVLDIALELSSMGIRVDEKALEEQLVKAGCEAVSYTHLRAHETLRHLV
;
A
#
# COMPACT_ATOMS: atom_id res chain seq x y z
N MET A 1 -17.88 13.15 15.19
CA MET A 1 -18.84 13.23 14.06
C MET A 1 -18.09 12.80 12.83
N SER A 2 -18.69 11.99 11.97
CA SER A 2 -18.05 11.54 10.71
C SER A 2 -17.61 12.74 9.87
N LYS A 3 -16.36 12.73 9.36
CA LYS A 3 -15.81 13.75 8.44
C LYS A 3 -16.30 13.53 6.99
N LEU A 4 -17.55 13.05 6.81
CA LEU A 4 -18.12 12.77 5.50
C LEU A 4 -18.42 14.05 4.73
N THR A 5 -17.87 14.16 3.53
CA THR A 5 -18.21 15.18 2.55
C THR A 5 -19.16 14.59 1.52
N ILE A 6 -20.35 15.18 1.40
CA ILE A 6 -21.31 14.80 0.36
C ILE A 6 -21.35 15.96 -0.64
N PRO A 7 -20.90 15.74 -1.90
CA PRO A 7 -20.97 16.78 -2.92
C PRO A 7 -22.38 17.31 -3.11
N LYS A 8 -22.51 18.61 -3.32
CA LYS A 8 -23.81 19.26 -3.51
C LYS A 8 -24.54 18.62 -4.71
N ASN A 9 -25.80 18.25 -4.51
CA ASN A 9 -26.64 17.57 -5.52
C ASN A 9 -26.14 16.18 -5.92
N TYR A 10 -25.33 15.52 -5.10
CA TYR A 10 -24.90 14.14 -5.35
C TYR A 10 -26.11 13.21 -5.36
N SER A 11 -26.18 12.37 -6.38
CA SER A 11 -27.04 11.18 -6.41
C SER A 11 -26.24 10.00 -6.97
N SER A 12 -26.45 8.81 -6.43
CA SER A 12 -25.79 7.61 -6.96
C SER A 12 -26.30 7.32 -8.38
N ALA A 13 -25.37 7.12 -9.31
CA ALA A 13 -25.71 6.70 -10.67
C ALA A 13 -26.11 5.22 -10.73
N LEU A 14 -25.72 4.42 -9.74
CA LEU A 14 -26.02 2.99 -9.65
C LEU A 14 -26.90 2.70 -8.43
N ASN A 15 -27.82 1.75 -8.58
CA ASN A 15 -28.47 1.11 -7.46
C ASN A 15 -27.51 0.16 -6.71
N LEU A 16 -27.90 -0.38 -5.56
CA LEU A 16 -27.04 -1.23 -4.73
C LEU A 16 -26.60 -2.52 -5.46
N HIS A 17 -27.48 -3.14 -6.23
CA HIS A 17 -27.16 -4.36 -7.00
C HIS A 17 -26.12 -4.08 -8.07
N ASP A 18 -26.33 -3.04 -8.88
CA ASP A 18 -25.42 -2.68 -9.98
C ASP A 18 -24.07 -2.16 -9.44
N THR A 19 -24.07 -1.53 -8.25
CA THR A 19 -22.84 -1.17 -7.54
C THR A 19 -21.99 -2.41 -7.22
N GLN A 20 -22.60 -3.50 -6.74
CA GLN A 20 -21.87 -4.75 -6.46
C GLN A 20 -21.30 -5.38 -7.73
N LEU A 21 -22.06 -5.34 -8.85
CA LEU A 21 -21.56 -5.81 -10.15
C LEU A 21 -20.40 -4.95 -10.64
N ALA A 22 -20.46 -3.64 -10.48
CA ALA A 22 -19.39 -2.73 -10.86
C ALA A 22 -18.11 -2.98 -10.03
N ILE A 23 -18.22 -3.15 -8.71
CA ILE A 23 -17.09 -3.48 -7.82
C ILE A 23 -16.44 -4.80 -8.28
N LYS A 24 -17.23 -5.84 -8.51
CA LYS A 24 -16.71 -7.12 -9.03
C LYS A 24 -15.99 -6.93 -10.35
N THR A 25 -16.56 -6.18 -11.28
CA THR A 25 -15.99 -5.94 -12.61
C THR A 25 -14.64 -5.22 -12.54
N VAL A 26 -14.54 -4.17 -11.70
CA VAL A 26 -13.27 -3.45 -11.44
C VAL A 26 -12.22 -4.40 -10.91
N LYS A 27 -12.56 -5.17 -9.86
CA LYS A 27 -11.62 -6.10 -9.21
C LYS A 27 -11.14 -7.17 -10.18
N ASP A 28 -12.03 -7.83 -10.90
CA ASP A 28 -11.68 -8.92 -11.83
C ASP A 28 -10.80 -8.42 -12.98
N PHE A 29 -11.12 -7.27 -13.56
CA PHE A 29 -10.34 -6.71 -14.65
C PHE A 29 -8.94 -6.27 -14.20
N PHE A 30 -8.86 -5.50 -13.13
CA PHE A 30 -7.59 -4.99 -12.60
C PHE A 30 -6.66 -6.12 -12.17
N GLN A 31 -7.17 -7.04 -11.32
CA GLN A 31 -6.35 -8.14 -10.79
C GLN A 31 -5.84 -9.08 -11.88
N GLY A 32 -6.68 -9.41 -12.86
CA GLY A 32 -6.29 -10.27 -13.97
C GLY A 32 -5.17 -9.65 -14.82
N MET A 33 -5.29 -8.35 -15.12
CA MET A 33 -4.29 -7.61 -15.89
C MET A 33 -2.97 -7.47 -15.12
N LEU A 34 -3.02 -7.08 -13.86
CA LEU A 34 -1.82 -6.84 -13.06
C LEU A 34 -1.10 -8.15 -12.75
N ALA A 35 -1.85 -9.21 -12.40
CA ALA A 35 -1.31 -10.54 -12.18
C ALA A 35 -0.52 -11.06 -13.40
N GLN A 36 -1.08 -10.89 -14.61
CA GLN A 36 -0.39 -11.27 -15.84
C GLN A 36 0.90 -10.46 -16.07
N ARG A 37 0.85 -9.13 -15.84
CA ARG A 37 2.01 -8.25 -16.12
C ARG A 37 3.14 -8.39 -15.12
N LEU A 38 2.83 -8.70 -13.88
CA LEU A 38 3.82 -8.86 -12.82
C LEU A 38 4.15 -10.32 -12.49
N SER A 39 3.55 -11.30 -13.21
CA SER A 39 3.72 -12.74 -12.95
C SER A 39 3.31 -13.13 -11.54
N LEU A 40 2.09 -12.74 -11.15
CA LEU A 40 1.55 -12.99 -9.82
C LEU A 40 0.55 -14.14 -9.84
N THR A 41 0.62 -15.00 -8.82
CA THR A 41 -0.35 -16.07 -8.59
C THR A 41 -1.26 -15.69 -7.41
N ARG A 42 -2.57 -15.88 -7.57
CA ARG A 42 -3.52 -15.67 -6.47
C ARG A 42 -3.33 -16.74 -5.40
N VAL A 43 -3.23 -16.30 -4.13
CA VAL A 43 -3.18 -17.18 -2.97
C VAL A 43 -4.26 -16.77 -1.96
N SER A 44 -4.70 -17.73 -1.13
CA SER A 44 -5.57 -17.43 0.01
C SER A 44 -4.72 -16.92 1.17
N ALA A 45 -5.11 -15.79 1.73
CA ALA A 45 -4.46 -15.20 2.88
C ALA A 45 -5.22 -15.51 4.18
N PRO A 46 -4.55 -15.50 5.34
CA PRO A 46 -5.22 -15.60 6.63
C PRO A 46 -6.01 -14.33 6.93
N LEU A 47 -7.16 -14.47 7.55
CA LEU A 47 -7.91 -13.36 8.14
C LEU A 47 -7.37 -12.99 9.53
N PHE A 48 -6.81 -13.96 10.23
CA PHE A 48 -6.21 -13.79 11.56
C PHE A 48 -4.95 -14.64 11.68
N VAL A 49 -4.10 -14.27 12.61
CA VAL A 49 -2.83 -14.93 12.89
C VAL A 49 -2.62 -15.11 14.40
N ASP A 50 -1.73 -16.00 14.78
CA ASP A 50 -1.21 -16.10 16.13
C ASP A 50 -0.26 -14.93 16.40
N PRO A 51 -0.50 -14.07 17.42
CA PRO A 51 0.33 -12.91 17.71
C PRO A 51 1.80 -13.26 17.97
N THR A 52 2.08 -14.46 18.50
CA THR A 52 3.45 -14.91 18.78
C THR A 52 4.29 -15.13 17.53
N THR A 53 3.67 -15.21 16.36
CA THR A 53 4.36 -15.39 15.06
C THR A 53 4.98 -14.10 14.54
N GLY A 54 4.54 -12.94 15.02
CA GLY A 54 4.94 -11.63 14.50
C GLY A 54 4.53 -11.36 13.04
N LEU A 55 3.59 -12.14 12.50
CA LEU A 55 3.12 -12.02 11.11
C LEU A 55 2.07 -10.91 10.92
N ASN A 56 1.43 -10.43 12.00
CA ASN A 56 0.60 -9.25 11.92
C ASN A 56 1.48 -8.00 11.82
N ASP A 57 1.09 -7.07 10.97
CA ASP A 57 1.78 -5.80 10.83
C ASP A 57 1.07 -4.73 11.66
N ASN A 58 1.78 -4.12 12.58
CA ASN A 58 1.22 -3.10 13.47
C ASN A 58 1.21 -1.69 12.83
N LEU A 59 1.28 -1.60 11.50
CA LEU A 59 1.26 -0.36 10.73
C LEU A 59 2.30 0.66 11.25
N ASN A 60 1.84 1.69 11.99
CA ASN A 60 2.72 2.70 12.60
C ASN A 60 3.20 2.33 14.02
N GLY A 61 2.78 1.17 14.55
CA GLY A 61 3.22 0.61 15.82
C GLY A 61 2.37 0.96 17.04
N TYR A 62 1.29 1.72 16.88
CA TYR A 62 0.37 2.09 17.96
C TYR A 62 -1.07 1.58 17.73
N GLU A 63 -1.39 1.07 16.56
CA GLU A 63 -2.70 0.52 16.24
C GLU A 63 -2.93 -0.79 16.99
N ARG A 64 -4.12 -0.90 17.59
CA ARG A 64 -4.50 -2.05 18.38
C ARG A 64 -5.19 -3.09 17.51
N PRO A 65 -4.77 -4.36 17.52
CA PRO A 65 -5.48 -5.43 16.79
C PRO A 65 -6.84 -5.73 17.43
N VAL A 66 -7.74 -6.32 16.63
CA VAL A 66 -8.91 -7.01 17.16
C VAL A 66 -8.50 -8.43 17.51
N THR A 67 -8.60 -8.78 18.80
CA THR A 67 -8.20 -10.10 19.31
C THR A 67 -9.40 -10.92 19.73
N PHE A 68 -9.26 -12.25 19.70
CA PHE A 68 -10.23 -13.22 20.18
C PHE A 68 -9.57 -14.52 20.63
N GLY A 69 -10.22 -15.24 21.55
CA GLY A 69 -9.78 -16.55 22.01
C GLY A 69 -10.26 -17.69 21.11
N ILE A 70 -9.46 -18.71 20.92
CA ILE A 70 -9.82 -19.94 20.19
C ILE A 70 -10.10 -21.05 21.20
N LEU A 71 -11.38 -21.38 21.38
CA LEU A 71 -11.84 -22.32 22.41
C LEU A 71 -11.14 -23.68 22.35
N GLU A 72 -11.02 -24.28 21.17
CA GLU A 72 -10.33 -25.58 20.97
C GLU A 72 -8.85 -25.55 21.34
N GLN A 73 -8.25 -24.37 21.44
CA GLN A 73 -6.84 -24.18 21.81
C GLN A 73 -6.67 -23.63 23.23
N GLY A 74 -7.68 -23.79 24.10
CA GLY A 74 -7.63 -23.31 25.48
C GLY A 74 -7.66 -21.80 25.58
N ASP A 75 -8.48 -21.14 24.76
CA ASP A 75 -8.61 -19.68 24.64
C ASP A 75 -7.30 -18.99 24.23
N LYS A 76 -6.42 -19.69 23.49
CA LYS A 76 -5.26 -19.06 22.88
C LYS A 76 -5.70 -17.88 22.01
N GLU A 77 -5.03 -16.74 22.23
CA GLU A 77 -5.35 -15.49 21.50
C GLU A 77 -4.95 -15.57 20.03
N ALA A 78 -5.80 -15.03 19.18
CA ALA A 78 -5.56 -14.77 17.78
C ALA A 78 -5.88 -13.30 17.46
N GLU A 79 -5.20 -12.73 16.46
CA GLU A 79 -5.37 -11.34 16.02
C GLU A 79 -5.88 -11.29 14.60
N VAL A 80 -6.94 -10.50 14.35
CA VAL A 80 -7.34 -10.15 12.98
C VAL A 80 -6.25 -9.26 12.38
N VAL A 81 -5.84 -9.56 11.15
CA VAL A 81 -4.73 -8.85 10.51
C VAL A 81 -5.07 -7.37 10.24
N HIS A 82 -4.07 -6.50 10.41
CA HIS A 82 -4.09 -5.11 9.94
C HIS A 82 -3.58 -4.99 8.51
N SER A 83 -2.59 -5.81 8.17
CA SER A 83 -1.92 -5.89 6.89
C SER A 83 -1.30 -7.28 6.73
N LEU A 84 -1.05 -7.66 5.48
CA LEU A 84 -0.38 -8.93 5.13
C LEU A 84 1.08 -8.72 4.74
N ALA A 85 1.66 -7.57 5.01
CA ALA A 85 3.00 -7.22 4.59
C ALA A 85 4.04 -8.29 4.96
N LYS A 86 4.14 -8.65 6.23
CA LYS A 86 5.07 -9.68 6.72
C LYS A 86 4.68 -11.08 6.27
N TRP A 87 3.37 -11.38 6.28
CA TRP A 87 2.88 -12.69 5.87
C TRP A 87 3.18 -13.02 4.41
N LYS A 88 3.06 -12.06 3.49
CA LYS A 88 3.34 -12.28 2.05
C LYS A 88 4.76 -12.75 1.80
N ARG A 89 5.75 -12.15 2.46
CA ARG A 89 7.16 -12.59 2.36
C ARG A 89 7.33 -14.02 2.85
N TYR A 90 6.74 -14.36 3.99
CA TYR A 90 6.73 -15.73 4.50
C TYR A 90 6.06 -16.70 3.52
N ALA A 91 4.90 -16.31 2.94
CA ALA A 91 4.15 -17.14 1.99
C ALA A 91 4.92 -17.41 0.71
N LEU A 92 5.64 -16.44 0.15
CA LEU A 92 6.49 -16.62 -1.03
C LEU A 92 7.46 -17.79 -0.86
N LYS A 93 8.17 -17.84 0.26
CA LYS A 93 9.07 -18.96 0.58
C LYS A 93 8.32 -20.25 0.82
N LYS A 94 7.31 -20.21 1.71
CA LYS A 94 6.56 -21.40 2.13
C LYS A 94 5.92 -22.13 0.95
N TYR A 95 5.48 -21.37 -0.06
CA TYR A 95 4.83 -21.91 -1.26
C TYR A 95 5.82 -22.22 -2.40
N GLY A 96 7.11 -21.92 -2.24
CA GLY A 96 8.15 -22.28 -3.19
C GLY A 96 8.16 -21.42 -4.46
N PHE A 97 7.82 -20.14 -4.36
CA PHE A 97 7.90 -19.21 -5.48
C PHE A 97 9.35 -18.93 -5.86
N SER A 98 9.58 -18.70 -7.15
CA SER A 98 10.90 -18.48 -7.75
C SER A 98 11.13 -17.01 -8.09
N LEU A 99 12.37 -16.68 -8.44
CA LEU A 99 12.75 -15.36 -8.90
C LEU A 99 11.89 -14.90 -10.09
N GLY A 100 11.38 -13.68 -9.99
CA GLY A 100 10.50 -13.08 -11.01
C GLY A 100 9.01 -13.44 -10.86
N GLU A 101 8.67 -14.35 -9.96
CA GLU A 101 7.31 -14.71 -9.61
C GLU A 101 6.84 -13.95 -8.36
N GLY A 102 5.54 -13.93 -8.14
CA GLY A 102 4.97 -13.30 -6.98
C GLY A 102 3.57 -13.81 -6.64
N ILE A 103 3.03 -13.31 -5.56
CA ILE A 103 1.68 -13.60 -5.08
C ILE A 103 0.82 -12.35 -5.04
N TYR A 104 -0.49 -12.55 -5.17
CA TYR A 104 -1.47 -11.55 -4.76
C TYR A 104 -2.63 -12.19 -4.01
N THR A 105 -3.34 -11.38 -3.26
CA THR A 105 -4.49 -11.81 -2.49
C THR A 105 -5.50 -10.69 -2.31
N ASP A 106 -6.76 -11.06 -2.10
CA ASP A 106 -7.80 -10.16 -1.58
C ASP A 106 -7.68 -10.21 -0.05
N MET A 107 -7.15 -9.15 0.55
CA MET A 107 -7.02 -9.03 1.98
C MET A 107 -8.28 -8.40 2.57
N ASN A 108 -8.79 -9.01 3.64
CA ASN A 108 -9.76 -8.37 4.52
C ASN A 108 -9.08 -8.09 5.85
N ALA A 109 -9.20 -6.87 6.36
CA ALA A 109 -8.62 -6.45 7.61
C ALA A 109 -9.60 -5.59 8.43
N ILE A 110 -9.33 -5.47 9.72
CA ILE A 110 -10.08 -4.57 10.61
C ILE A 110 -9.08 -3.62 11.25
N ARG A 111 -9.23 -2.33 10.94
CA ARG A 111 -8.48 -1.22 11.56
C ARG A 111 -9.38 -0.53 12.56
N ARG A 112 -9.44 -1.06 13.78
CA ARG A 112 -10.42 -0.64 14.80
C ARG A 112 -10.26 0.80 15.27
N ASP A 113 -9.07 1.36 15.14
CA ASP A 113 -8.72 2.72 15.56
C ASP A 113 -8.72 3.74 14.40
N GLU A 114 -9.22 3.33 13.20
CA GLU A 114 -9.29 4.19 12.01
C GLU A 114 -10.25 5.36 12.17
N GLU A 115 -9.81 6.57 11.80
CA GLU A 115 -10.70 7.72 11.64
C GLU A 115 -11.43 7.63 10.32
N THR A 116 -12.74 7.34 10.38
CA THR A 116 -13.54 7.13 9.18
C THR A 116 -13.91 8.44 8.47
N ASP A 117 -13.80 8.44 7.14
CA ASP A 117 -14.21 9.52 6.25
C ASP A 117 -14.76 8.98 4.91
N ASN A 118 -14.68 9.72 3.80
CA ASN A 118 -15.13 9.25 2.49
C ASN A 118 -14.30 8.11 1.91
N ILE A 119 -13.05 7.94 2.33
CA ILE A 119 -12.09 7.00 1.75
C ILE A 119 -11.48 6.04 2.79
N HIS A 120 -11.68 6.29 4.08
CA HIS A 120 -11.19 5.45 5.16
C HIS A 120 -12.34 4.74 5.87
N SER A 121 -12.19 3.43 6.09
CA SER A 121 -13.18 2.57 6.75
C SER A 121 -12.49 1.65 7.75
N ILE A 122 -13.22 1.29 8.82
CA ILE A 122 -12.79 0.29 9.80
C ILE A 122 -12.57 -1.08 9.13
N PHE A 123 -13.45 -1.45 8.20
CA PHE A 123 -13.29 -2.65 7.38
C PHE A 123 -12.46 -2.29 6.14
N VAL A 124 -11.36 -3.01 5.95
CA VAL A 124 -10.46 -2.85 4.80
C VAL A 124 -10.61 -4.05 3.86
N ASP A 125 -10.92 -3.76 2.59
CA ASP A 125 -10.90 -4.71 1.47
C ASP A 125 -9.81 -4.22 0.50
N GLN A 126 -8.64 -4.83 0.59
CA GLN A 126 -7.44 -4.38 -0.12
C GLN A 126 -6.91 -5.48 -1.03
N TRP A 127 -6.63 -5.14 -2.27
CA TRP A 127 -5.85 -6.00 -3.14
C TRP A 127 -4.36 -5.80 -2.84
N ASP A 128 -3.67 -6.88 -2.49
CA ASP A 128 -2.30 -6.82 -1.97
C ASP A 128 -1.40 -7.83 -2.69
N TRP A 129 -0.14 -7.47 -2.95
CA TRP A 129 0.79 -8.29 -3.71
C TRP A 129 2.23 -8.21 -3.20
N GLU A 130 3.04 -9.21 -3.54
CA GLU A 130 4.47 -9.29 -3.25
C GLU A 130 5.16 -10.09 -4.36
N LYS A 131 6.37 -9.67 -4.79
CA LYS A 131 7.12 -10.29 -5.89
C LYS A 131 8.59 -10.46 -5.52
N ILE A 132 9.19 -11.59 -5.92
CA ILE A 132 10.61 -11.86 -5.75
C ILE A 132 11.39 -11.17 -6.87
N ILE A 133 12.34 -10.33 -6.51
CA ILE A 133 13.20 -9.58 -7.44
C ILE A 133 14.67 -9.94 -7.21
N ARG A 134 15.53 -9.62 -8.18
CA ARG A 134 16.98 -9.78 -8.04
C ARG A 134 17.56 -8.70 -7.13
N LYS A 135 18.72 -8.96 -6.56
CA LYS A 135 19.44 -7.95 -5.79
C LYS A 135 19.79 -6.72 -6.64
N GLU A 136 20.14 -6.92 -7.91
CA GLU A 136 20.47 -5.88 -8.88
C GLU A 136 19.26 -5.00 -9.24
N ASP A 137 18.04 -5.53 -9.07
CA ASP A 137 16.78 -4.81 -9.31
C ASP A 137 16.41 -3.87 -8.14
N ARG A 138 17.16 -3.89 -7.03
CA ARG A 138 16.98 -2.95 -5.91
C ARG A 138 17.48 -1.56 -6.29
N ASN A 139 16.71 -0.86 -7.11
CA ASN A 139 17.05 0.50 -7.57
C ASN A 139 15.78 1.28 -7.98
N LEU A 140 15.92 2.60 -8.10
CA LEU A 140 14.81 3.49 -8.46
C LEU A 140 14.26 3.25 -9.87
N ASP A 141 15.08 2.82 -10.80
CA ASP A 141 14.63 2.58 -12.17
C ASP A 141 13.68 1.39 -12.22
N PHE A 142 14.00 0.30 -11.53
CA PHE A 142 13.10 -0.85 -11.39
C PHE A 142 11.80 -0.48 -10.68
N LEU A 143 11.87 0.29 -9.60
CA LEU A 143 10.69 0.80 -8.91
C LEU A 143 9.81 1.63 -9.85
N LYS A 144 10.39 2.60 -10.59
CA LYS A 144 9.67 3.44 -11.55
C LYS A 144 9.01 2.63 -12.67
N GLU A 145 9.68 1.61 -13.21
CA GLU A 145 9.09 0.74 -14.24
C GLU A 145 7.94 -0.11 -13.66
N THR A 146 8.06 -0.56 -12.42
CA THR A 146 6.97 -1.27 -11.72
C THR A 146 5.78 -0.33 -11.51
N VAL A 147 6.00 0.89 -11.02
CA VAL A 147 4.96 1.92 -10.87
C VAL A 147 4.27 2.21 -12.21
N LYS A 148 5.04 2.40 -13.29
CA LYS A 148 4.45 2.60 -14.63
C LYS A 148 3.59 1.43 -15.06
N THR A 149 3.98 0.20 -14.72
CA THR A 149 3.20 -1.01 -15.03
C THR A 149 1.88 -1.03 -14.27
N VAL A 150 1.91 -0.76 -12.95
CA VAL A 150 0.70 -0.65 -12.12
C VAL A 150 -0.20 0.47 -12.63
N TYR A 151 0.36 1.65 -12.90
CA TYR A 151 -0.38 2.80 -13.40
C TYR A 151 -1.05 2.53 -14.76
N LYS A 152 -0.35 1.84 -15.67
CA LYS A 152 -0.97 1.39 -16.94
C LYS A 152 -2.17 0.45 -16.71
N CYS A 153 -2.10 -0.40 -15.70
CA CYS A 153 -3.24 -1.26 -15.34
C CYS A 153 -4.41 -0.44 -14.79
N LEU A 154 -4.16 0.53 -13.89
CA LEU A 154 -5.18 1.46 -13.39
C LEU A 154 -5.88 2.20 -14.54
N ARG A 155 -5.12 2.82 -15.44
CA ARG A 155 -5.69 3.51 -16.60
C ARG A 155 -6.51 2.59 -17.51
N LYS A 156 -6.04 1.37 -17.74
CA LYS A 156 -6.79 0.40 -18.54
C LYS A 156 -8.09 -0.03 -17.85
N THR A 157 -8.06 -0.13 -16.53
CA THR A 157 -9.27 -0.41 -15.75
C THR A 157 -10.27 0.75 -15.86
N GLU A 158 -9.82 1.99 -15.71
CA GLU A 158 -10.64 3.19 -15.91
C GLU A 158 -11.26 3.19 -17.32
N GLN A 159 -10.47 2.98 -18.37
CA GLN A 159 -10.95 2.91 -19.75
C GLN A 159 -11.98 1.79 -19.96
N TYR A 160 -11.75 0.62 -19.37
CA TYR A 160 -12.69 -0.49 -19.44
C TYR A 160 -14.01 -0.15 -18.74
N MET A 161 -13.95 0.46 -17.57
CA MET A 161 -15.14 0.88 -16.82
C MET A 161 -15.93 1.97 -17.55
N ALA A 162 -15.26 2.93 -18.20
CA ALA A 162 -15.92 3.95 -19.01
C ALA A 162 -16.64 3.38 -20.25
N ILE A 163 -16.19 2.23 -20.77
CA ILE A 163 -16.93 1.51 -21.82
C ILE A 163 -18.19 0.81 -21.28
N GLN A 164 -18.14 0.34 -20.01
CA GLN A 164 -19.27 -0.35 -19.38
C GLN A 164 -20.31 0.65 -18.83
N TYR A 165 -19.88 1.85 -18.45
CA TYR A 165 -20.69 2.86 -17.76
C TYR A 165 -20.42 4.22 -18.39
N ASP A 166 -21.35 4.70 -19.18
CA ASP A 166 -21.25 5.90 -20.02
C ASP A 166 -21.15 7.23 -19.23
N TYR A 167 -21.43 7.21 -17.92
CA TYR A 167 -21.30 8.37 -17.03
C TYR A 167 -19.92 8.45 -16.35
N ILE A 168 -18.99 7.54 -16.64
CA ILE A 168 -17.61 7.58 -16.08
C ILE A 168 -16.72 8.43 -16.99
N ASP A 169 -16.23 9.53 -16.45
CA ASP A 169 -15.23 10.35 -17.12
C ASP A 169 -13.82 9.75 -16.92
N LEU A 170 -12.97 9.87 -17.95
CA LEU A 170 -11.56 9.50 -17.86
C LEU A 170 -10.78 10.62 -17.19
N ILE A 171 -10.34 10.40 -15.97
CA ILE A 171 -9.60 11.42 -15.17
C ILE A 171 -8.10 11.15 -15.12
N LEU A 172 -7.65 9.92 -15.38
CA LEU A 172 -6.24 9.53 -15.28
C LEU A 172 -5.46 10.01 -16.53
N PRO A 173 -4.42 10.84 -16.37
CA PRO A 173 -3.59 11.30 -17.49
C PRO A 173 -2.84 10.13 -18.14
N LYS A 174 -2.31 10.36 -19.36
CA LYS A 174 -1.59 9.34 -20.11
C LYS A 174 -0.40 8.78 -19.34
N ASP A 175 0.36 9.65 -18.71
CA ASP A 175 1.59 9.31 -18.01
C ASP A 175 1.53 9.81 -16.56
N ILE A 176 2.15 9.07 -15.64
CA ILE A 176 2.30 9.46 -14.24
C ILE A 176 3.56 10.32 -14.07
N THR A 177 3.49 11.36 -13.25
CA THR A 177 4.62 12.25 -12.96
C THR A 177 5.32 11.79 -11.68
N PHE A 178 6.63 11.50 -11.77
CA PHE A 178 7.45 11.14 -10.63
C PHE A 178 8.00 12.37 -9.92
N ILE A 179 8.02 12.33 -8.59
CA ILE A 179 8.58 13.37 -7.74
C ILE A 179 9.02 12.75 -6.41
N THR A 180 10.09 13.26 -5.82
CA THR A 180 10.53 12.88 -4.48
C THR A 180 9.89 13.77 -3.42
N THR A 181 9.88 13.29 -2.18
CA THR A 181 9.40 14.07 -1.03
C THR A 181 10.20 15.35 -0.83
N SER A 182 11.53 15.31 -1.07
CA SER A 182 12.40 16.49 -0.99
C SER A 182 12.08 17.53 -2.06
N GLU A 183 11.86 17.10 -3.33
CA GLU A 183 11.44 18.00 -4.40
C GLU A 183 10.07 18.64 -4.11
N LEU A 184 9.14 17.90 -3.51
CA LEU A 184 7.84 18.47 -3.06
C LEU A 184 8.03 19.50 -1.95
N GLU A 185 8.93 19.27 -1.01
CA GLU A 185 9.26 20.24 0.03
C GLU A 185 9.87 21.52 -0.54
N GLU A 186 10.82 21.39 -1.47
CA GLU A 186 11.43 22.54 -2.17
C GLU A 186 10.41 23.37 -2.96
N MET A 187 9.45 22.70 -3.63
CA MET A 187 8.40 23.38 -4.41
C MET A 187 7.35 24.07 -3.54
N PHE A 188 7.06 23.52 -2.35
CA PHE A 188 6.00 23.98 -1.46
C PHE A 188 6.48 24.00 0.01
N PRO A 189 7.48 24.85 0.34
CA PRO A 189 8.14 24.81 1.66
C PRO A 189 7.21 25.13 2.84
N ASP A 190 6.22 25.99 2.63
CA ASP A 190 5.30 26.46 3.66
C ASP A 190 4.06 25.57 3.84
N ASN A 191 3.93 24.51 3.03
CA ASN A 191 2.76 23.63 3.05
C ASN A 191 3.02 22.35 3.82
N THR A 192 1.96 21.79 4.38
CA THR A 192 1.99 20.44 4.96
C THR A 192 2.20 19.37 3.88
N PRO A 193 2.70 18.18 4.23
CA PRO A 193 2.87 17.08 3.27
C PRO A 193 1.63 16.79 2.43
N LYS A 194 0.45 16.73 3.05
CA LYS A 194 -0.81 16.46 2.32
C LYS A 194 -1.25 17.62 1.42
N GLU A 195 -0.95 18.88 1.78
CA GLU A 195 -1.17 20.01 0.89
C GLU A 195 -0.20 20.00 -0.30
N ARG A 196 1.07 19.60 -0.11
CA ARG A 196 2.07 19.42 -1.16
C ARG A 196 1.58 18.40 -2.19
N GLU A 197 1.13 17.22 -1.72
CA GLU A 197 0.53 16.18 -2.55
C GLU A 197 -0.69 16.69 -3.31
N TYR A 198 -1.60 17.39 -2.63
CA TYR A 198 -2.81 17.93 -3.22
C TYR A 198 -2.53 18.92 -4.35
N TYR A 199 -1.69 19.93 -4.11
CA TYR A 199 -1.39 20.93 -5.13
C TYR A 199 -0.68 20.33 -6.34
N PHE A 200 0.27 19.42 -6.11
CA PHE A 200 1.00 18.80 -7.19
C PHE A 200 0.14 17.78 -7.96
N ALA A 201 -0.65 16.96 -7.28
CA ALA A 201 -1.60 16.04 -7.92
C ALA A 201 -2.67 16.79 -8.72
N LYS A 202 -3.20 17.90 -8.18
CA LYS A 202 -4.17 18.75 -8.89
C LYS A 202 -3.60 19.34 -10.18
N ALA A 203 -2.33 19.72 -10.18
CA ALA A 203 -1.65 20.25 -11.35
C ALA A 203 -1.29 19.19 -12.41
N LYS A 204 -1.00 17.94 -11.98
CA LYS A 204 -0.50 16.86 -12.85
C LYS A 204 -1.53 15.77 -13.17
N GLY A 205 -2.61 15.68 -12.40
CA GLY A 205 -3.64 14.64 -12.48
C GLY A 205 -3.25 13.33 -11.80
N ALA A 206 -2.02 12.85 -12.01
CA ALA A 206 -1.47 11.66 -11.35
C ALA A 206 0.02 11.83 -11.06
N ILE A 207 0.42 11.51 -9.85
CA ILE A 207 1.80 11.62 -9.36
C ILE A 207 2.25 10.34 -8.68
N CYS A 208 3.55 10.11 -8.69
CA CYS A 208 4.21 9.10 -7.90
C CYS A 208 5.18 9.80 -6.95
N VAL A 209 4.82 9.83 -5.67
CA VAL A 209 5.67 10.40 -4.61
C VAL A 209 6.62 9.32 -4.15
N MET A 210 7.93 9.59 -4.17
CA MET A 210 8.97 8.62 -3.86
C MET A 210 9.82 9.07 -2.67
N GLN A 211 10.53 8.10 -2.06
CA GLN A 211 11.48 8.31 -0.98
C GLN A 211 10.81 8.89 0.28
N ILE A 212 9.80 8.17 0.75
CA ILE A 212 8.99 8.51 1.92
C ILE A 212 9.58 7.81 3.15
N GLY A 213 9.64 8.51 4.30
CA GLY A 213 10.02 7.94 5.60
C GLY A 213 11.24 8.61 6.25
N ASP A 214 12.20 9.08 5.46
CA ASP A 214 13.35 9.83 6.02
C ASP A 214 12.97 11.29 6.32
N LYS A 215 13.74 11.92 7.20
CA LYS A 215 13.56 13.34 7.55
C LYS A 215 13.93 14.23 6.38
N LEU A 216 13.10 15.23 6.16
CA LEU A 216 13.30 16.29 5.17
C LEU A 216 14.13 17.44 5.75
N ALA A 217 14.34 18.49 4.98
CA ALA A 217 15.14 19.66 5.39
C ALA A 217 14.54 20.39 6.62
N ASN A 218 13.23 20.33 6.80
CA ASN A 218 12.53 20.87 7.98
C ASN A 218 12.69 20.00 9.24
N GLY A 219 13.35 18.83 9.16
CA GLY A 219 13.59 17.90 10.27
C GLY A 219 12.49 16.89 10.54
N GLU A 220 11.36 16.95 9.79
CA GLU A 220 10.24 16.04 9.90
C GLU A 220 10.11 15.16 8.64
N PRO A 221 9.61 13.92 8.74
CA PRO A 221 9.36 13.10 7.56
C PRO A 221 8.13 13.63 6.79
N HIS A 222 8.07 13.31 5.49
CA HIS A 222 6.89 13.61 4.69
C HIS A 222 5.67 12.83 5.19
N ASP A 223 5.86 11.55 5.47
CA ASP A 223 4.87 10.65 6.06
C ASP A 223 5.58 9.55 6.86
N GLY A 224 4.87 8.92 7.81
CA GLY A 224 5.39 7.80 8.59
C GLY A 224 5.57 6.54 7.75
N ARG A 225 6.69 5.84 7.96
CA ARG A 225 6.95 4.51 7.38
C ARG A 225 7.64 3.64 8.41
N ALA A 226 7.18 2.39 8.55
CA ALA A 226 7.84 1.41 9.39
C ALA A 226 9.30 1.22 8.94
N PRO A 227 10.27 1.22 9.88
CA PRO A 227 11.68 1.13 9.51
C PRO A 227 12.12 -0.28 9.09
N ASP A 228 11.31 -1.30 9.33
CA ASP A 228 11.64 -2.72 9.15
C ASP A 228 10.92 -3.37 7.95
N TYR A 229 10.34 -2.58 7.05
CA TYR A 229 9.58 -3.11 5.93
C TYR A 229 10.08 -2.60 4.58
N ASP A 230 9.68 -1.41 4.13
CA ASP A 230 10.15 -0.83 2.88
C ASP A 230 11.43 -0.03 3.08
N ASP A 231 12.32 -0.11 2.09
CA ASP A 231 13.47 0.79 1.99
C ASP A 231 12.97 2.21 1.70
N TRP A 232 13.25 3.16 2.61
CA TRP A 232 12.80 4.54 2.49
C TRP A 232 13.34 5.26 1.25
N ALA A 233 14.47 4.80 0.72
CA ALA A 233 15.02 5.29 -0.55
C ALA A 233 14.35 4.67 -1.79
N LEU A 234 13.61 3.56 -1.64
CA LEU A 234 13.07 2.73 -2.71
C LEU A 234 11.57 2.42 -2.54
N ASN A 235 10.80 3.36 -2.03
CA ASN A 235 9.35 3.28 -1.91
C ASN A 235 8.64 4.36 -2.73
N ALA A 236 7.35 4.18 -2.94
CA ALA A 236 6.55 5.07 -3.76
C ALA A 236 5.05 4.93 -3.49
N ASP A 237 4.35 6.06 -3.47
CA ASP A 237 2.90 6.13 -3.43
C ASP A 237 2.37 6.67 -4.75
N ILE A 238 1.37 5.98 -5.34
CA ILE A 238 0.62 6.45 -6.50
C ILE A 238 -0.56 7.26 -6.00
N ILE A 239 -0.56 8.54 -6.30
CA ILE A 239 -1.57 9.51 -5.88
C ILE A 239 -2.21 10.14 -7.12
N VAL A 240 -3.53 10.22 -7.13
CA VAL A 240 -4.29 10.87 -8.20
C VAL A 240 -5.12 12.02 -7.67
N TYR A 241 -5.29 13.05 -8.48
CA TYR A 241 -6.29 14.07 -8.16
C TYR A 241 -7.69 13.53 -8.43
N TYR A 242 -8.53 13.50 -7.41
CA TYR A 242 -9.91 13.05 -7.51
C TYR A 242 -10.87 14.26 -7.45
N PRO A 243 -11.38 14.70 -8.62
CA PRO A 243 -12.12 15.96 -8.71
C PRO A 243 -13.47 15.95 -8.01
N VAL A 244 -14.10 14.77 -7.82
CA VAL A 244 -15.42 14.66 -7.16
C VAL A 244 -15.37 15.12 -5.71
N LEU A 245 -14.28 14.79 -4.99
CA LEU A 245 -14.07 15.19 -3.60
C LEU A 245 -13.08 16.35 -3.47
N ASP A 246 -12.44 16.78 -4.58
CA ASP A 246 -11.36 17.77 -4.61
C ASP A 246 -10.20 17.41 -3.67
N ILE A 247 -9.69 16.17 -3.78
CA ILE A 247 -8.62 15.62 -2.94
C ILE A 247 -7.50 14.99 -3.78
N ALA A 248 -6.33 14.85 -3.17
CA ALA A 248 -5.32 13.89 -3.57
C ALA A 248 -5.69 12.53 -2.98
N LEU A 249 -5.92 11.54 -3.83
CA LEU A 249 -6.33 10.18 -3.45
C LEU A 249 -5.17 9.23 -3.69
N GLU A 250 -4.66 8.62 -2.63
CA GLU A 250 -3.70 7.53 -2.72
C GLU A 250 -4.40 6.25 -3.22
N LEU A 251 -3.93 5.71 -4.34
CA LEU A 251 -4.44 4.47 -4.92
C LEU A 251 -3.58 3.26 -4.59
N SER A 252 -2.29 3.45 -4.32
CA SER A 252 -1.36 2.37 -4.06
C SER A 252 -0.12 2.89 -3.36
N SER A 253 0.30 2.16 -2.33
CA SER A 253 1.62 2.30 -1.70
C SER A 253 2.44 1.05 -2.01
N MET A 254 3.70 1.21 -2.37
CA MET A 254 4.61 0.11 -2.68
C MET A 254 6.05 0.47 -2.39
N GLY A 255 6.89 -0.56 -2.22
CA GLY A 255 8.32 -0.35 -2.02
C GLY A 255 9.12 -1.62 -2.25
N ILE A 256 10.41 -1.44 -2.47
CA ILE A 256 11.37 -2.53 -2.43
C ILE A 256 11.74 -2.72 -0.97
N ARG A 257 11.70 -3.97 -0.49
CA ARG A 257 11.92 -4.29 0.92
C ARG A 257 13.34 -3.97 1.34
N VAL A 258 13.52 -3.63 2.61
CA VAL A 258 14.84 -3.40 3.19
C VAL A 258 15.75 -4.60 2.98
N ASP A 259 17.02 -4.33 2.66
CA ASP A 259 18.12 -5.25 2.89
C ASP A 259 18.72 -5.04 4.28
N GLU A 260 19.75 -5.78 4.62
CA GLU A 260 20.39 -5.71 5.93
C GLU A 260 20.88 -4.31 6.27
N LYS A 261 21.50 -3.63 5.28
CA LYS A 261 22.06 -2.29 5.45
C LYS A 261 20.97 -1.24 5.63
N ALA A 262 19.98 -1.23 4.75
CA ALA A 262 18.85 -0.29 4.83
C ALA A 262 18.07 -0.49 6.14
N LEU A 263 17.86 -1.75 6.57
CA LEU A 263 17.20 -2.06 7.83
C LEU A 263 17.95 -1.47 9.04
N GLU A 264 19.27 -1.70 9.12
CA GLU A 264 20.09 -1.16 10.21
C GLU A 264 20.05 0.36 10.24
N GLU A 265 20.27 1.01 9.09
CA GLU A 265 20.26 2.47 8.98
C GLU A 265 18.89 3.06 9.36
N GLN A 266 17.78 2.45 8.93
CA GLN A 266 16.43 2.93 9.21
C GLN A 266 16.05 2.74 10.68
N LEU A 267 16.43 1.62 11.30
CA LEU A 267 16.19 1.38 12.73
C LEU A 267 16.93 2.42 13.61
N VAL A 268 18.18 2.73 13.28
CA VAL A 268 18.95 3.78 13.94
C VAL A 268 18.25 5.15 13.80
N LYS A 269 17.85 5.53 12.58
CA LYS A 269 17.15 6.78 12.31
C LYS A 269 15.79 6.88 13.03
N ALA A 270 15.10 5.75 13.19
CA ALA A 270 13.83 5.67 13.93
C ALA A 270 14.00 5.61 15.45
N GLY A 271 15.23 5.57 15.97
CA GLY A 271 15.51 5.43 17.41
C GLY A 271 15.17 4.04 17.97
N CYS A 272 15.15 3.01 17.12
CA CYS A 272 14.80 1.62 17.47
C CYS A 272 16.03 0.72 17.69
N GLU A 273 17.17 1.24 18.06
CA GLU A 273 18.46 0.52 18.15
C GLU A 273 18.40 -0.72 19.07
N ALA A 274 17.67 -0.64 20.18
CA ALA A 274 17.50 -1.79 21.09
C ALA A 274 16.70 -2.96 20.48
N VAL A 275 15.90 -2.69 19.46
CA VAL A 275 15.06 -3.66 18.75
C VAL A 275 15.83 -4.28 17.56
N SER A 276 16.85 -3.56 17.05
CA SER A 276 17.65 -3.98 15.89
C SER A 276 18.24 -5.37 16.05
N TYR A 277 18.73 -5.70 17.25
CA TYR A 277 19.37 -6.99 17.54
C TYR A 277 18.38 -8.18 17.48
N THR A 278 17.14 -7.95 17.84
CA THR A 278 16.09 -8.99 17.82
C THR A 278 15.51 -9.15 16.43
N HIS A 279 15.32 -8.05 15.70
CA HIS A 279 14.85 -8.07 14.32
C HIS A 279 15.91 -8.56 13.33
N LEU A 280 17.17 -8.17 13.47
CA LEU A 280 18.29 -8.70 12.68
C LEU A 280 18.42 -10.22 12.85
N ARG A 281 18.27 -10.77 14.07
CA ARG A 281 18.25 -12.23 14.29
C ARG A 281 17.03 -12.92 13.65
N ALA A 282 15.87 -12.31 13.70
CA ALA A 282 14.69 -12.83 13.00
C ALA A 282 14.89 -12.81 11.49
N HIS A 283 15.55 -11.77 10.95
CA HIS A 283 15.95 -11.70 9.53
C HIS A 283 17.13 -12.60 9.17
N GLU A 284 18.05 -12.89 10.09
CA GLU A 284 19.11 -13.90 9.85
C GLU A 284 18.55 -15.30 9.66
N THR A 285 17.51 -15.68 10.40
CA THR A 285 16.74 -16.90 10.13
C THR A 285 15.92 -16.79 8.83
N LEU A 286 15.68 -15.59 8.33
CA LEU A 286 15.01 -15.29 7.05
C LEU A 286 16.00 -15.09 5.88
N ARG A 287 17.33 -15.04 6.12
CA ARG A 287 18.38 -14.93 5.07
C ARG A 287 18.32 -16.04 4.02
N HIS A 288 17.69 -17.16 4.32
CA HIS A 288 17.39 -18.21 3.34
C HIS A 288 16.05 -17.96 2.62
N LEU A 289 15.48 -16.73 2.72
CA LEU A 289 14.17 -16.34 2.21
C LEU A 289 14.20 -15.32 1.05
N VAL A 290 15.39 -14.92 0.61
CA VAL A 290 15.56 -14.05 -0.56
C VAL A 290 15.93 -14.87 -1.77
#